data_599b22d5a418571ed2b39a555f2adf73
#
_entry.id   599b22d5a418571ed2b39a555f2adf73
#
_cell.length_a   1.000
_cell.length_b   1.000
_cell.length_c   1.000
_cell.angle_alpha   90.00
_cell.angle_beta   90.00
_cell.angle_gamma   90.00
#
_symmetry.space_group_name_H-M   'P 1'
#
loop_
_entity.id
_entity.type
_entity.pdbx_description
1 polymer ?
#
loop_
_entity_poly.entity_id
_entity_poly.type
_entity_poly.pdbx_seq_one_letter_code
_entity_poly.pdbx_strand_id
1 'polypeptide(L)'
;SDTYGKGILKLSPKLSPEKEKYSAVYDGERQSLNIWPETTSDKAEVKVYALSGVKASTVEKDETITGTKDKKDRPYWKIFFGDQEKEAKVRIQITAEDGTQKNLYVTLTLTDTTAPVLKKISASRISTEAASVVYKIEEKGNCYYQVIEAGGTVPDFDTETRGTEVLAGTNTISLSGLSAGEKD
;
A
#
# COMPACT_ATOMS: atom_id res chain seq x y z
N SER A 1 -7.10 7.09 -6.41
CA SER A 1 -7.16 6.79 -7.86
C SER A 1 -6.31 7.79 -8.64
N ASP A 2 -5.69 7.37 -9.74
CA ASP A 2 -4.95 8.26 -10.64
C ASP A 2 -5.87 8.91 -11.69
N THR A 3 -7.14 8.57 -11.66
CA THR A 3 -8.13 9.06 -12.62
C THR A 3 -9.37 9.51 -11.86
N TYR A 4 -9.85 10.70 -12.18
CA TYR A 4 -11.10 11.23 -11.62
C TYR A 4 -12.27 10.26 -11.80
N GLY A 5 -13.02 10.05 -10.73
CA GLY A 5 -14.20 9.18 -10.71
C GLY A 5 -13.92 7.68 -10.76
N LYS A 6 -12.66 7.24 -10.77
CA LYS A 6 -12.28 5.82 -10.66
C LYS A 6 -11.64 5.51 -9.32
N GLY A 7 -11.98 4.36 -8.73
CA GLY A 7 -11.43 3.93 -7.44
C GLY A 7 -11.76 4.92 -6.32
N ILE A 8 -13.02 5.34 -6.22
CA ILE A 8 -13.47 6.30 -5.22
C ILE A 8 -13.33 5.69 -3.83
N LEU A 9 -12.58 6.34 -2.95
CA LEU A 9 -12.48 5.93 -1.56
C LEU A 9 -13.80 6.22 -0.84
N LYS A 10 -14.22 5.29 -0.01
CA LYS A 10 -15.37 5.50 0.88
C LYS A 10 -14.91 6.24 2.12
N LEU A 11 -15.42 7.45 2.32
CA LEU A 11 -15.21 8.20 3.55
C LEU A 11 -16.07 7.63 4.69
N SER A 12 -15.45 7.49 5.85
CA SER A 12 -16.12 7.17 7.09
C SER A 12 -15.87 8.31 8.11
N PRO A 13 -16.89 8.89 8.67
CA PRO A 13 -18.31 8.76 8.32
C PRO A 13 -18.60 9.30 6.91
N LYS A 14 -19.82 9.06 6.38
CA LYS A 14 -20.28 9.67 5.12
C LYS A 14 -20.18 11.20 5.22
N LEU A 15 -19.78 11.84 4.14
CA LEU A 15 -19.62 13.29 4.06
C LEU A 15 -20.89 14.02 4.52
N SER A 16 -20.73 14.96 5.43
CA SER A 16 -21.81 15.76 6.02
C SER A 16 -21.32 17.19 6.30
N PRO A 17 -22.17 18.21 6.13
CA PRO A 17 -21.83 19.59 6.43
C PRO A 17 -21.39 19.83 7.89
N GLU A 18 -21.86 19.01 8.82
CA GLU A 18 -21.63 19.19 10.26
C GLU A 18 -20.37 18.47 10.76
N LYS A 19 -19.76 17.62 9.94
CA LYS A 19 -18.59 16.83 10.32
C LYS A 19 -17.33 17.39 9.68
N GLU A 20 -16.24 17.29 10.43
CA GLU A 20 -14.93 17.78 10.02
C GLU A 20 -13.88 16.65 9.92
N LYS A 21 -14.12 15.51 10.60
CA LYS A 21 -13.16 14.41 10.67
C LYS A 21 -13.66 13.20 9.91
N TYR A 22 -12.81 12.70 9.02
CA TYR A 22 -13.08 11.58 8.14
C TYR A 22 -11.90 10.62 8.10
N SER A 23 -12.17 9.36 7.78
CA SER A 23 -11.16 8.37 7.44
C SER A 23 -11.51 7.70 6.13
N ALA A 24 -10.49 7.21 5.44
CA ALA A 24 -10.63 6.33 4.28
C ALA A 24 -9.50 5.31 4.23
N VAL A 25 -9.84 4.11 3.81
CA VAL A 25 -8.87 3.05 3.57
C VAL A 25 -8.53 3.06 2.09
N TYR A 26 -7.25 3.12 1.79
CA TYR A 26 -6.71 3.03 0.44
C TYR A 26 -6.02 1.67 0.29
N ASP A 27 -6.55 0.86 -0.60
CA ASP A 27 -5.93 -0.39 -1.03
C ASP A 27 -5.19 -0.11 -2.33
N GLY A 28 -3.88 -0.20 -2.29
CA GLY A 28 -3.09 0.09 -3.46
C GLY A 28 -1.61 -0.18 -3.31
N GLU A 29 -1.05 -0.80 -4.32
CA GLU A 29 0.40 -1.00 -4.50
C GLU A 29 1.17 0.33 -4.62
N ARG A 30 0.46 1.44 -4.80
CA ARG A 30 1.06 2.76 -5.01
C ARG A 30 1.08 3.55 -3.72
N GLN A 31 2.22 4.05 -3.39
CA GLN A 31 2.48 4.93 -2.25
C GLN A 31 1.93 6.35 -2.46
N SER A 32 0.92 6.51 -3.28
CA SER A 32 0.29 7.81 -3.52
C SER A 32 -1.16 7.69 -3.97
N LEU A 33 -1.94 8.71 -3.66
CA LEU A 33 -3.32 8.87 -4.17
C LEU A 33 -3.59 10.32 -4.57
N ASN A 34 -4.57 10.51 -5.44
CA ASN A 34 -5.03 11.83 -5.83
C ASN A 34 -6.36 12.16 -5.15
N ILE A 35 -6.48 13.40 -4.68
CA ILE A 35 -7.71 13.93 -4.09
C ILE A 35 -8.25 15.02 -5.02
N TRP A 36 -9.53 14.93 -5.37
CA TRP A 36 -10.29 15.97 -6.10
C TRP A 36 -11.39 16.50 -5.19
N PRO A 37 -11.13 17.51 -4.34
CA PRO A 37 -12.19 18.17 -3.60
C PRO A 37 -13.11 18.94 -4.55
N GLU A 38 -14.40 18.67 -4.46
CA GLU A 38 -15.41 19.40 -5.20
C GLU A 38 -16.17 20.33 -4.25
N THR A 39 -16.38 21.56 -4.67
CA THR A 39 -17.15 22.59 -3.96
C THR A 39 -18.45 22.87 -4.71
N THR A 40 -19.48 23.29 -3.99
CA THR A 40 -20.76 23.70 -4.60
C THR A 40 -20.68 25.05 -5.27
N SER A 41 -19.66 25.86 -4.98
CA SER A 41 -19.37 27.14 -5.61
C SER A 41 -18.03 27.08 -6.35
N ASP A 42 -18.00 27.56 -7.57
CA ASP A 42 -16.79 27.72 -8.38
C ASP A 42 -15.86 28.84 -7.89
N LYS A 43 -16.38 29.72 -7.03
CA LYS A 43 -15.63 30.80 -6.41
C LYS A 43 -14.95 30.39 -5.08
N ALA A 44 -15.23 29.19 -4.56
CA ALA A 44 -14.60 28.71 -3.36
C ALA A 44 -13.14 28.30 -3.62
N GLU A 45 -12.22 28.78 -2.77
CA GLU A 45 -10.82 28.37 -2.80
C GLU A 45 -10.63 27.10 -1.98
N VAL A 46 -9.84 26.15 -2.51
CA VAL A 46 -9.45 24.92 -1.81
C VAL A 46 -7.95 24.87 -1.63
N LYS A 47 -7.52 24.60 -0.39
CA LYS A 47 -6.12 24.32 -0.04
C LYS A 47 -6.03 22.98 0.68
N VAL A 48 -4.98 22.21 0.41
CA VAL A 48 -4.72 20.93 1.08
C VAL A 48 -3.38 21.02 1.79
N TYR A 49 -3.37 20.64 3.07
CA TYR A 49 -2.19 20.70 3.94
C TYR A 49 -1.79 19.31 4.38
N ALA A 50 -0.50 19.04 4.42
CA ALA A 50 0.06 17.85 5.03
C ALA A 50 0.08 17.99 6.55
N LEU A 51 -0.42 16.99 7.28
CA LEU A 51 -0.36 16.98 8.74
C LEU A 51 0.64 15.95 9.27
N SER A 52 0.55 14.69 8.81
CA SER A 52 1.47 13.62 9.18
C SER A 52 1.46 12.50 8.15
N GLY A 53 2.51 11.68 8.12
CA GLY A 53 2.61 10.50 7.25
C GLY A 53 2.68 10.80 5.74
N VAL A 54 2.73 12.08 5.35
CA VAL A 54 2.97 12.53 3.99
C VAL A 54 4.48 12.60 3.76
N LYS A 55 4.95 12.26 2.57
CA LYS A 55 6.38 12.20 2.26
C LYS A 55 7.06 13.55 2.47
N ALA A 56 7.93 13.63 3.46
CA ALA A 56 8.58 14.86 3.91
C ALA A 56 9.48 15.53 2.85
N SER A 57 9.97 14.78 1.87
CA SER A 57 10.76 15.34 0.76
C SER A 57 9.97 16.30 -0.14
N THR A 58 8.67 16.36 0.03
CA THR A 58 7.78 17.18 -0.80
C THR A 58 7.06 18.27 0.01
N VAL A 59 6.82 18.04 1.30
CA VAL A 59 6.00 18.96 2.12
C VAL A 59 6.34 18.78 3.61
N GLU A 60 6.56 19.87 4.33
CA GLU A 60 6.68 19.88 5.79
C GLU A 60 5.29 19.82 6.46
N LYS A 61 5.28 19.56 7.79
CA LYS A 61 4.02 19.56 8.55
C LYS A 61 3.35 20.92 8.47
N ASP A 62 2.02 20.91 8.27
CA ASP A 62 1.19 22.10 8.08
C ASP A 62 1.52 22.92 6.82
N GLU A 63 2.34 22.41 5.93
CA GLU A 63 2.64 23.03 4.66
C GLU A 63 1.58 22.70 3.59
N THR A 64 1.34 23.66 2.70
CA THR A 64 0.38 23.49 1.63
C THR A 64 0.92 22.54 0.56
N ILE A 65 0.17 21.49 0.25
CA ILE A 65 0.48 20.61 -0.87
C ILE A 65 0.09 21.35 -2.15
N THR A 66 1.02 21.44 -3.09
CA THR A 66 0.75 22.10 -4.37
C THR A 66 -0.31 21.33 -5.17
N GLY A 67 -1.40 22.01 -5.50
CA GLY A 67 -2.43 21.48 -6.39
C GLY A 67 -1.95 21.54 -7.84
N THR A 68 -2.47 20.64 -8.65
CA THR A 68 -2.28 20.62 -10.10
C THR A 68 -3.62 20.39 -10.80
N LYS A 69 -3.65 20.43 -12.13
CA LYS A 69 -4.87 20.24 -12.91
C LYS A 69 -4.76 19.02 -13.81
N ASP A 70 -5.86 18.32 -13.97
CA ASP A 70 -5.96 17.23 -14.93
C ASP A 70 -6.18 17.73 -16.38
N LYS A 71 -6.28 16.81 -17.34
CA LYS A 71 -6.51 17.15 -18.77
C LYS A 71 -7.84 17.87 -19.05
N LYS A 72 -8.74 17.93 -18.06
CA LYS A 72 -10.03 18.63 -18.12
C LYS A 72 -10.05 19.88 -17.25
N ASP A 73 -8.89 20.39 -16.89
CA ASP A 73 -8.70 21.61 -16.06
C ASP A 73 -9.25 21.49 -14.62
N ARG A 74 -9.51 20.25 -14.12
CA ARG A 74 -10.00 20.04 -12.77
C ARG A 74 -8.85 19.99 -11.78
N PRO A 75 -8.89 20.78 -10.69
CA PRO A 75 -7.84 20.79 -9.70
C PRO A 75 -7.81 19.48 -8.91
N TYR A 76 -6.61 18.98 -8.63
CA TYR A 76 -6.38 17.85 -7.76
C TYR A 76 -5.07 17.99 -6.99
N TRP A 77 -4.98 17.27 -5.87
CA TRP A 77 -3.79 17.21 -5.04
C TRP A 77 -3.30 15.78 -4.94
N LYS A 78 -2.02 15.59 -5.20
CA LYS A 78 -1.39 14.28 -5.08
C LYS A 78 -0.76 14.12 -3.70
N ILE A 79 -1.23 13.14 -2.95
CA ILE A 79 -0.74 12.81 -1.64
C ILE A 79 0.22 11.63 -1.77
N PHE A 80 1.46 11.82 -1.36
CA PHE A 80 2.46 10.75 -1.27
C PHE A 80 2.56 10.32 0.19
N PHE A 81 2.45 9.01 0.46
CA PHE A 81 2.75 8.47 1.78
C PHE A 81 4.25 8.54 2.04
N GLY A 82 4.64 8.79 3.30
CA GLY A 82 6.02 8.68 3.73
C GLY A 82 6.56 7.26 3.57
N ASP A 83 7.86 7.13 3.44
CA ASP A 83 8.50 5.83 3.31
C ASP A 83 8.20 5.00 4.58
N GLN A 84 7.64 3.79 4.41
CA GLN A 84 7.15 2.90 5.48
C GLN A 84 5.89 3.39 6.24
N GLU A 85 5.34 4.55 5.90
CA GLU A 85 4.12 5.03 6.53
C GLU A 85 2.89 4.31 5.97
N LYS A 86 2.04 3.84 6.88
CA LYS A 86 0.75 3.22 6.53
C LYS A 86 -0.44 4.17 6.74
N GLU A 87 -0.19 5.34 7.28
CA GLU A 87 -1.21 6.35 7.54
C GLU A 87 -0.70 7.73 7.12
N ALA A 88 -1.54 8.48 6.43
CA ALA A 88 -1.32 9.88 6.13
C ALA A 88 -2.52 10.72 6.58
N LYS A 89 -2.25 11.88 7.17
CA LYS A 89 -3.29 12.83 7.58
C LYS A 89 -3.14 14.11 6.78
N VAL A 90 -4.25 14.56 6.23
CA VAL A 90 -4.33 15.82 5.50
C VAL A 90 -5.47 16.67 6.02
N ARG A 91 -5.32 18.00 5.92
CA ARG A 91 -6.38 18.97 6.14
C ARG A 91 -6.75 19.59 4.81
N ILE A 92 -8.03 19.56 4.48
CA ILE A 92 -8.60 20.25 3.32
C ILE A 92 -9.31 21.49 3.85
N GLN A 93 -8.82 22.67 3.50
CA GLN A 93 -9.45 23.93 3.87
C GLN A 93 -10.22 24.46 2.66
N ILE A 94 -11.46 24.80 2.89
CA ILE A 94 -12.35 25.42 1.90
C ILE A 94 -12.64 26.83 2.39
N THR A 95 -12.36 27.83 1.56
CA THR A 95 -12.66 29.24 1.83
C THR A 95 -13.75 29.69 0.87
N ALA A 96 -14.89 30.12 1.41
CA ALA A 96 -15.99 30.69 0.62
C ALA A 96 -15.65 32.11 0.15
N GLU A 97 -16.43 32.66 -0.79
CA GLU A 97 -16.25 34.00 -1.35
C GLU A 97 -16.30 35.12 -0.29
N ASP A 98 -17.09 34.91 0.78
CA ASP A 98 -17.19 35.83 1.92
C ASP A 98 -16.05 35.71 2.93
N GLY A 99 -15.05 34.83 2.67
CA GLY A 99 -13.93 34.55 3.57
C GLY A 99 -14.22 33.53 4.65
N THR A 100 -15.43 33.01 4.76
CA THR A 100 -15.77 31.94 5.71
C THR A 100 -14.97 30.68 5.39
N GLN A 101 -14.35 30.08 6.40
CA GLN A 101 -13.49 28.91 6.23
C GLN A 101 -14.09 27.67 6.89
N LYS A 102 -13.93 26.53 6.22
CA LYS A 102 -14.23 25.21 6.75
C LYS A 102 -13.01 24.30 6.56
N ASN A 103 -12.68 23.53 7.61
CA ASN A 103 -11.60 22.55 7.58
C ASN A 103 -12.17 21.13 7.62
N LEU A 104 -11.68 20.26 6.76
CA LEU A 104 -11.94 18.84 6.78
C LEU A 104 -10.62 18.11 7.04
N TYR A 105 -10.60 17.24 8.03
CA TYR A 105 -9.44 16.43 8.42
C TYR A 105 -9.66 15.01 7.92
N VAL A 106 -8.78 14.53 7.06
CA VAL A 106 -8.90 13.20 6.46
C VAL A 106 -7.70 12.35 6.87
N THR A 107 -7.98 11.23 7.53
CA THR A 107 -7.00 10.17 7.79
C THR A 107 -7.11 9.14 6.68
N LEU A 108 -6.02 8.92 5.98
CA LEU A 108 -5.89 7.96 4.89
C LEU A 108 -5.05 6.79 5.38
N THR A 109 -5.62 5.59 5.43
CA THR A 109 -4.90 4.38 5.81
C THR A 109 -4.57 3.57 4.58
N LEU A 110 -3.28 3.31 4.36
CA LEU A 110 -2.80 2.43 3.30
C LEU A 110 -2.85 0.99 3.80
N THR A 111 -3.64 0.16 3.13
CA THR A 111 -3.64 -1.28 3.35
C THR A 111 -3.12 -1.98 2.10
N ASP A 112 -2.30 -2.96 2.32
CA ASP A 112 -1.87 -3.89 1.30
C ASP A 112 -2.67 -5.18 1.48
N THR A 113 -3.53 -5.48 0.52
CA THR A 113 -4.34 -6.70 0.48
C THR A 113 -3.92 -7.63 -0.66
N THR A 114 -2.87 -7.24 -1.41
CA THR A 114 -2.34 -8.04 -2.51
C THR A 114 -1.44 -9.12 -1.96
N ALA A 115 -1.68 -10.36 -2.33
CA ALA A 115 -0.79 -11.45 -1.94
C ALA A 115 0.53 -11.36 -2.71
N PRO A 116 1.68 -11.60 -2.05
CA PRO A 116 2.98 -11.64 -2.70
C PRO A 116 3.03 -12.60 -3.87
N VAL A 117 3.58 -12.16 -4.99
CA VAL A 117 3.73 -13.01 -6.18
C VAL A 117 5.10 -13.64 -6.20
N LEU A 118 5.15 -14.98 -6.18
CA LEU A 118 6.36 -15.75 -6.37
C LEU A 118 6.75 -15.82 -7.85
N LYS A 119 7.99 -15.46 -8.15
CA LYS A 119 8.55 -15.52 -9.50
C LYS A 119 9.90 -16.26 -9.50
N LYS A 120 10.24 -16.83 -10.64
CA LYS A 120 11.56 -17.45 -10.90
C LYS A 120 11.99 -18.43 -9.81
N ILE A 121 11.15 -19.44 -9.57
CA ILE A 121 11.48 -20.51 -8.64
C ILE A 121 12.45 -21.47 -9.33
N SER A 122 13.57 -21.78 -8.67
CA SER A 122 14.51 -22.82 -9.08
C SER A 122 14.99 -23.59 -7.87
N ALA A 123 15.12 -24.89 -8.03
CA ALA A 123 15.68 -25.76 -7.03
C ALA A 123 16.93 -26.46 -7.56
N SER A 124 17.93 -26.60 -6.73
CA SER A 124 19.16 -27.32 -7.06
C SER A 124 19.62 -28.18 -5.90
N ARG A 125 20.03 -29.40 -6.21
CA ARG A 125 20.67 -30.31 -5.26
C ARG A 125 22.09 -29.85 -5.02
N ILE A 126 22.49 -29.68 -3.76
CA ILE A 126 23.86 -29.32 -3.37
C ILE A 126 24.67 -30.57 -3.02
N SER A 127 24.03 -31.54 -2.35
CA SER A 127 24.60 -32.85 -1.98
C SER A 127 23.49 -33.90 -1.90
N THR A 128 23.81 -35.10 -1.49
CA THR A 128 22.83 -36.16 -1.23
C THR A 128 21.82 -35.79 -0.14
N GLU A 129 22.19 -34.92 0.78
CA GLU A 129 21.39 -34.55 1.93
C GLU A 129 20.99 -33.08 1.97
N ALA A 130 21.38 -32.28 0.96
CA ALA A 130 21.13 -30.86 0.94
C ALA A 130 20.67 -30.36 -0.42
N ALA A 131 19.78 -29.37 -0.40
CA ALA A 131 19.31 -28.65 -1.57
C ALA A 131 19.11 -27.16 -1.27
N SER A 132 19.01 -26.38 -2.32
CA SER A 132 18.63 -24.98 -2.20
C SER A 132 17.46 -24.65 -3.14
N VAL A 133 16.55 -23.85 -2.65
CA VAL A 133 15.46 -23.28 -3.46
C VAL A 133 15.63 -21.80 -3.51
N VAL A 134 15.84 -21.28 -4.73
CA VAL A 134 15.96 -19.85 -4.99
C VAL A 134 14.66 -19.36 -5.61
N TYR A 135 14.10 -18.29 -5.08
CA TYR A 135 12.89 -17.69 -5.61
C TYR A 135 12.95 -16.17 -5.52
N LYS A 136 12.15 -15.50 -6.33
CA LYS A 136 11.98 -14.06 -6.29
C LYS A 136 10.57 -13.70 -5.85
N ILE A 137 10.47 -12.73 -4.91
CA ILE A 137 9.23 -12.18 -4.43
C ILE A 137 9.24 -10.66 -4.67
N GLU A 138 8.10 -10.07 -5.00
CA GLU A 138 8.03 -8.64 -5.35
C GLU A 138 7.88 -7.72 -4.15
N GLU A 139 7.41 -8.26 -3.03
CA GLU A 139 7.19 -7.53 -1.77
C GLU A 139 7.59 -8.38 -0.57
N LYS A 140 7.72 -7.77 0.60
CA LYS A 140 8.01 -8.49 1.83
C LYS A 140 6.82 -9.34 2.27
N GLY A 141 7.08 -10.46 2.91
CA GLY A 141 6.04 -11.34 3.44
C GLY A 141 6.60 -12.41 4.36
N ASN A 142 5.78 -13.40 4.69
CA ASN A 142 6.21 -14.59 5.39
C ASN A 142 6.27 -15.77 4.41
N CYS A 143 7.39 -16.45 4.39
CA CYS A 143 7.59 -17.67 3.61
C CYS A 143 7.28 -18.89 4.47
N TYR A 144 6.42 -19.75 3.95
CA TYR A 144 6.13 -21.08 4.51
C TYR A 144 6.57 -22.12 3.49
N TYR A 145 7.26 -23.13 3.94
CA TYR A 145 7.64 -24.24 3.07
C TYR A 145 7.59 -25.56 3.83
N GLN A 146 7.41 -26.63 3.10
CA GLN A 146 7.41 -27.98 3.62
C GLN A 146 8.14 -28.90 2.67
N VAL A 147 8.89 -29.84 3.24
CA VAL A 147 9.56 -30.89 2.49
C VAL A 147 8.73 -32.16 2.65
N ILE A 148 8.36 -32.75 1.53
CA ILE A 148 7.63 -34.03 1.49
C ILE A 148 8.43 -35.05 0.66
N GLU A 149 8.18 -36.33 0.88
CA GLU A 149 8.72 -37.38 0.04
C GLU A 149 8.17 -37.30 -1.38
N ALA A 150 8.96 -37.76 -2.36
CA ALA A 150 8.52 -37.77 -3.76
C ALA A 150 7.27 -38.67 -3.91
N GLY A 151 6.22 -38.14 -4.53
CA GLY A 151 4.92 -38.79 -4.66
C GLY A 151 4.04 -38.74 -3.42
N GLY A 152 4.50 -38.14 -2.32
CA GLY A 152 3.71 -37.94 -1.11
C GLY A 152 2.56 -36.93 -1.32
N THR A 153 1.53 -37.03 -0.49
CA THR A 153 0.42 -36.08 -0.49
C THR A 153 0.88 -34.74 0.04
N VAL A 154 0.60 -33.66 -0.68
CA VAL A 154 0.86 -32.30 -0.21
C VAL A 154 -0.13 -31.99 0.93
N PRO A 155 0.33 -31.78 2.17
CA PRO A 155 -0.56 -31.43 3.27
C PRO A 155 -1.01 -29.97 3.14
N ASP A 156 -2.09 -29.62 3.86
CA ASP A 156 -2.49 -28.22 4.00
C ASP A 156 -1.41 -27.45 4.77
N PHE A 157 -1.12 -26.23 4.33
CA PHE A 157 -0.17 -25.37 5.05
C PHE A 157 -0.81 -24.83 6.32
N ASP A 158 -0.16 -25.07 7.45
CA ASP A 158 -0.46 -24.38 8.70
C ASP A 158 0.09 -22.96 8.65
N THR A 159 -0.78 -22.01 8.35
CA THR A 159 -0.45 -20.57 8.30
C THR A 159 -0.55 -19.90 9.67
N GLU A 160 -1.02 -20.61 10.70
CA GLU A 160 -1.02 -20.13 12.08
C GLU A 160 0.39 -20.20 12.69
N THR A 161 1.22 -21.15 12.20
CA THR A 161 2.63 -21.16 12.53
C THR A 161 3.35 -19.99 11.86
N ARG A 162 4.11 -19.25 12.65
CA ARG A 162 4.84 -18.08 12.13
C ARG A 162 5.86 -18.52 11.07
N GLY A 163 5.63 -18.10 9.81
CA GLY A 163 6.59 -18.29 8.73
C GLY A 163 7.86 -17.47 8.91
N THR A 164 8.87 -17.71 8.09
CA THR A 164 10.10 -16.92 8.06
C THR A 164 9.84 -15.63 7.28
N GLU A 165 10.12 -14.49 7.92
CA GLU A 165 10.02 -13.18 7.23
C GLU A 165 11.04 -13.11 6.09
N VAL A 166 10.58 -12.68 4.92
CA VAL A 166 11.38 -12.54 3.70
C VAL A 166 11.18 -11.15 3.10
N LEU A 167 12.25 -10.61 2.54
CA LEU A 167 12.24 -9.29 1.91
C LEU A 167 11.95 -9.40 0.40
N ALA A 168 11.47 -8.31 -0.18
CA ALA A 168 11.37 -8.18 -1.63
C ALA A 168 12.73 -8.44 -2.29
N GLY A 169 12.73 -9.17 -3.39
CA GLY A 169 13.94 -9.54 -4.12
C GLY A 169 14.15 -11.05 -4.19
N THR A 170 15.40 -11.45 -4.37
CA THR A 170 15.79 -12.86 -4.45
C THR A 170 16.06 -13.42 -3.06
N ASN A 171 15.40 -14.51 -2.72
CA ASN A 171 15.52 -15.22 -1.46
C ASN A 171 15.98 -16.66 -1.71
N THR A 172 16.60 -17.26 -0.71
CA THR A 172 17.09 -18.64 -0.77
C THR A 172 16.63 -19.41 0.47
N ILE A 173 16.02 -20.56 0.24
CA ILE A 173 15.77 -21.56 1.30
C ILE A 173 16.85 -22.61 1.19
N SER A 174 17.59 -22.81 2.27
CA SER A 174 18.57 -23.90 2.39
C SER A 174 17.93 -25.09 3.10
N LEU A 175 17.92 -26.23 2.44
CA LEU A 175 17.36 -27.49 2.96
C LEU A 175 18.50 -28.43 3.32
N SER A 176 18.38 -29.10 4.47
CA SER A 176 19.32 -30.10 4.95
C SER A 176 18.57 -31.32 5.50
N GLY A 177 19.27 -32.42 5.69
CA GLY A 177 18.66 -33.67 6.19
C GLY A 177 17.72 -34.34 5.18
N LEU A 178 17.92 -34.11 3.90
CA LEU A 178 17.15 -34.74 2.84
C LEU A 178 17.61 -36.18 2.67
N SER A 179 16.68 -37.10 2.37
CA SER A 179 17.03 -38.46 1.97
C SER A 179 17.71 -38.46 0.60
N ALA A 180 18.67 -39.34 0.41
CA ALA A 180 19.22 -39.63 -0.90
C ALA A 180 18.10 -40.27 -1.74
N GLY A 181 17.51 -39.51 -2.65
CA GLY A 181 16.58 -40.06 -3.62
C GLY A 181 17.32 -40.94 -4.63
N GLU A 182 16.73 -42.08 -5.00
CA GLU A 182 17.20 -42.81 -6.17
C GLU A 182 17.15 -41.91 -7.39
N LYS A 183 18.20 -42.01 -8.21
CA LYS A 183 18.18 -41.39 -9.53
C LYS A 183 17.33 -42.28 -10.43
N ASP A 184 16.18 -41.79 -10.88
CA ASP A 184 15.58 -42.27 -12.10
C ASP A 184 16.24 -41.59 -13.31
#